data_ecc75e5c5e6048b05f4d34565180b86d
#
_entry.id   ecc75e5c5e6048b05f4d34565180b86d
#
_cell.length_a   1.000
_cell.length_b   1.000
_cell.length_c   1.000
_cell.angle_alpha   90.00
_cell.angle_beta   90.00
_cell.angle_gamma   90.00
#
_symmetry.space_group_name_H-M   'P 1'
#
loop_
_entity.id
_entity.type
_entity.pdbx_description
1 polymer ?
#
loop_
_entity_poly.entity_id
_entity_poly.type
_entity_poly.pdbx_seq_one_letter_code
_entity_poly.pdbx_strand_id
1 'polypeptide(L)'
;MKERVILISRSVFTSIMEYMRACHPKEGILLLKGKVEKERIAVDEVEIPPLAVHGSGFSNFPLHMLPIDLSIMGTAHSHPSGFLRPSVGDLNNYYGRIMIIVAYPYSSERDMGIFNNKGDSLRYTLVEDD
;
A
#
# COMPACT_ATOMS: atom_id res chain seq x y z
N MET A 1 3.42 7.42 -22.99
CA MET A 1 2.34 6.65 -22.34
C MET A 1 1.71 7.49 -21.25
N LYS A 2 0.40 7.55 -21.25
CA LYS A 2 -0.32 8.40 -20.30
C LYS A 2 -0.36 7.75 -18.92
N GLU A 3 0.01 8.52 -17.91
CA GLU A 3 -0.03 8.07 -16.52
C GLU A 3 -1.48 7.95 -16.03
N ARG A 4 -1.79 6.90 -15.30
CA ARG A 4 -3.13 6.73 -14.74
C ARG A 4 -3.33 7.64 -13.54
N VAL A 5 -4.56 8.13 -13.39
CA VAL A 5 -4.97 8.85 -12.19
C VAL A 5 -5.20 7.84 -11.08
N ILE A 6 -4.64 8.09 -9.90
CA ILE A 6 -4.80 7.20 -8.74
C ILE A 6 -5.75 7.87 -7.77
N LEU A 7 -6.84 7.16 -7.44
CA LEU A 7 -7.85 7.63 -6.51
C LEU A 7 -7.87 6.71 -5.29
N ILE A 8 -7.76 7.30 -4.11
CA ILE A 8 -7.81 6.56 -2.84
C ILE A 8 -9.03 7.08 -2.09
N SER A 9 -9.95 6.19 -1.70
CA SER A 9 -11.07 6.64 -0.91
C SER A 9 -10.59 7.07 0.48
N ARG A 10 -11.28 8.05 1.06
CA ARG A 10 -10.88 8.56 2.38
C ARG A 10 -10.98 7.48 3.44
N SER A 11 -11.98 6.60 3.35
CA SER A 11 -12.08 5.49 4.30
C SER A 11 -10.92 4.53 4.19
N VAL A 12 -10.42 4.26 2.98
CA VAL A 12 -9.23 3.43 2.79
C VAL A 12 -8.01 4.10 3.42
N PHE A 13 -7.82 5.39 3.17
CA PHE A 13 -6.72 6.14 3.77
C PHE A 13 -6.75 6.03 5.30
N THR A 14 -7.92 6.29 5.89
CA THR A 14 -8.09 6.23 7.35
C THR A 14 -7.82 4.82 7.87
N SER A 15 -8.34 3.79 7.19
CA SER A 15 -8.12 2.40 7.59
C SER A 15 -6.65 2.02 7.55
N ILE A 16 -5.93 2.43 6.51
CA ILE A 16 -4.50 2.17 6.40
C ILE A 16 -3.75 2.79 7.58
N MET A 17 -4.02 4.08 7.85
CA MET A 17 -3.32 4.79 8.92
C MET A 17 -3.61 4.19 10.29
N GLU A 18 -4.86 3.86 10.58
CA GLU A 18 -5.24 3.25 11.84
C GLU A 18 -4.61 1.88 12.03
N TYR A 19 -4.64 1.06 10.98
CA TYR A 19 -4.05 -0.28 11.05
C TYR A 19 -2.54 -0.21 11.31
N MET A 20 -1.86 0.68 10.60
CA MET A 20 -0.40 0.78 10.75
C MET A 20 -0.01 1.34 12.12
N ARG A 21 -0.80 2.25 12.68
CA ARG A 21 -0.60 2.71 14.06
C ARG A 21 -0.76 1.56 15.04
N ALA A 22 -1.74 0.70 14.82
CA ALA A 22 -1.97 -0.46 15.69
C ALA A 22 -0.83 -1.48 15.60
N CYS A 23 -0.19 -1.62 14.45
CA CYS A 23 0.93 -2.54 14.27
C CYS A 23 2.23 -2.03 14.88
N HIS A 24 2.39 -0.70 14.93
CA HIS A 24 3.65 -0.09 15.38
C HIS A 24 4.10 -0.64 16.75
N PRO A 25 5.37 -0.98 16.97
CA PRO A 25 6.56 -0.73 16.15
C PRO A 25 6.86 -1.79 15.11
N LYS A 26 5.98 -2.74 14.90
CA LYS A 26 6.15 -3.76 13.86
C LYS A 26 5.65 -3.22 12.53
N GLU A 27 6.19 -3.74 11.42
CA GLU A 27 5.68 -3.40 10.11
C GLU A 27 4.33 -4.06 9.88
N GLY A 28 3.36 -3.26 9.42
CA GLY A 28 2.07 -3.77 9.00
C GLY A 28 2.03 -3.95 7.50
N ILE A 29 1.19 -4.88 7.05
CA ILE A 29 1.01 -5.17 5.62
C ILE A 29 -0.47 -5.29 5.33
N LEU A 30 -0.93 -4.63 4.27
CA LEU A 30 -2.31 -4.74 3.79
C LEU A 30 -2.30 -4.99 2.29
N LEU A 31 -3.30 -5.71 1.81
CA LEU A 31 -3.56 -5.87 0.39
C LEU A 31 -4.53 -4.77 -0.05
N LEU A 32 -4.32 -4.23 -1.23
CA LEU A 32 -5.17 -3.19 -1.79
C LEU A 32 -6.07 -3.79 -2.84
N LYS A 33 -7.36 -3.49 -2.75
CA LYS A 33 -8.35 -3.94 -3.70
C LYS A 33 -9.08 -2.75 -4.31
N GLY A 34 -9.54 -2.91 -5.53
CA GLY A 34 -10.25 -1.86 -6.21
C GLY A 34 -10.36 -2.15 -7.68
N LYS A 35 -10.42 -1.09 -8.47
CA LYS A 35 -10.61 -1.20 -9.91
C LYS A 35 -9.43 -0.60 -10.66
N VAL A 36 -8.93 -1.34 -11.63
CA VAL A 36 -7.90 -0.86 -12.54
C VAL A 36 -8.57 -0.64 -13.89
N GLU A 37 -8.67 0.61 -14.29
CA GLU A 37 -9.26 0.99 -15.57
C GLU A 37 -8.18 1.60 -16.47
N LYS A 38 -8.53 1.86 -17.72
CA LYS A 38 -7.56 2.36 -18.69
C LYS A 38 -6.87 3.65 -18.22
N GLU A 39 -7.63 4.57 -17.63
CA GLU A 39 -7.12 5.88 -17.26
C GLU A 39 -7.02 6.13 -15.77
N ARG A 40 -7.52 5.19 -14.95
CA ARG A 40 -7.48 5.38 -13.50
C ARG A 40 -7.38 4.08 -12.73
N ILE A 41 -6.84 4.21 -11.53
CA ILE A 41 -6.77 3.15 -10.54
C ILE A 41 -7.51 3.66 -9.32
N ALA A 42 -8.54 2.94 -8.88
CA ALA A 42 -9.31 3.32 -7.70
C ALA A 42 -9.11 2.29 -6.61
N VAL A 43 -8.56 2.71 -5.48
CA VAL A 43 -8.39 1.84 -4.30
C VAL A 43 -9.57 2.10 -3.38
N ASP A 44 -10.43 1.11 -3.24
CA ASP A 44 -11.67 1.28 -2.47
C ASP A 44 -11.82 0.30 -1.31
N GLU A 45 -10.88 -0.62 -1.13
CA GLU A 45 -10.93 -1.62 -0.07
C GLU A 45 -9.53 -2.08 0.31
N VAL A 46 -9.33 -2.44 1.57
CA VAL A 46 -8.09 -3.05 2.05
C VAL A 46 -8.40 -4.37 2.74
N GLU A 47 -7.45 -5.29 2.74
CA GLU A 47 -7.61 -6.60 3.34
C GLU A 47 -6.34 -6.98 4.06
N ILE A 48 -6.48 -7.58 5.26
CA ILE A 48 -5.34 -8.11 5.99
C ILE A 48 -4.95 -9.43 5.33
N PRO A 49 -3.67 -9.59 4.89
CA PRO A 49 -3.27 -10.83 4.23
C PRO A 49 -3.35 -12.03 5.18
N PRO A 50 -3.82 -13.18 4.69
CA PRO A 50 -3.98 -14.36 5.54
C PRO A 50 -2.67 -14.97 6.03
N LEU A 51 -1.55 -14.66 5.37
CA LEU A 51 -0.24 -15.22 5.68
C LEU A 51 0.72 -14.20 6.25
N ALA A 52 0.18 -13.14 6.87
CA ALA A 52 1.02 -12.09 7.47
C ALA A 52 1.88 -12.68 8.59
N VAL A 53 3.19 -12.42 8.54
CA VAL A 53 4.14 -12.90 9.54
C VAL A 53 4.64 -11.69 10.32
N HIS A 54 4.26 -11.64 11.60
CA HIS A 54 4.63 -10.51 12.45
C HIS A 54 6.13 -10.44 12.68
N GLY A 55 6.70 -9.26 12.51
CA GLY A 55 8.11 -9.01 12.73
C GLY A 55 9.02 -9.35 11.57
N SER A 56 8.49 -9.91 10.47
CA SER A 56 9.30 -10.27 9.31
C SER A 56 9.53 -9.11 8.33
N GLY A 57 8.64 -8.12 8.36
CA GLY A 57 8.68 -7.01 7.42
C GLY A 57 8.13 -7.37 6.04
N PHE A 58 7.88 -6.35 5.24
CA PHE A 58 7.27 -6.53 3.93
C PHE A 58 8.18 -7.30 2.96
N SER A 59 9.48 -7.02 2.98
CA SER A 59 10.41 -7.65 2.04
C SER A 59 10.52 -9.16 2.21
N ASN A 60 10.07 -9.69 3.37
CA ASN A 60 10.06 -11.12 3.63
C ASN A 60 8.67 -11.73 3.54
N PHE A 61 7.69 -10.95 3.13
CA PHE A 61 6.31 -11.42 3.04
C PHE A 61 6.16 -12.44 1.89
N PRO A 62 5.51 -13.60 2.14
CA PRO A 62 5.43 -14.66 1.11
C PRO A 62 4.33 -14.38 0.08
N LEU A 63 4.52 -13.39 -0.77
CA LEU A 63 3.55 -13.03 -1.81
C LEU A 63 3.19 -14.20 -2.72
N HIS A 64 4.17 -15.07 -3.01
CA HIS A 64 3.95 -16.21 -3.89
C HIS A 64 2.98 -17.24 -3.31
N MET A 65 2.69 -17.17 -2.01
CA MET A 65 1.76 -18.09 -1.35
C MET A 65 0.35 -17.51 -1.21
N LEU A 66 0.13 -16.29 -1.67
CA LEU A 66 -1.22 -15.72 -1.65
C LEU A 66 -2.12 -16.41 -2.65
N PRO A 67 -3.42 -16.58 -2.34
CA PRO A 67 -4.37 -17.08 -3.33
C PRO A 67 -4.42 -16.15 -4.53
N ILE A 68 -4.70 -16.70 -5.69
CA ILE A 68 -4.90 -15.89 -6.89
C ILE A 68 -6.20 -15.10 -6.72
N ASP A 69 -6.09 -13.78 -6.74
CA ASP A 69 -7.23 -12.90 -6.61
C ASP A 69 -6.97 -11.67 -7.47
N LEU A 70 -7.66 -11.59 -8.59
CA LEU A 70 -7.46 -10.54 -9.58
C LEU A 70 -7.92 -9.17 -9.09
N SER A 71 -8.68 -9.11 -7.99
CA SER A 71 -9.07 -7.83 -7.41
C SER A 71 -7.95 -7.18 -6.59
N ILE A 72 -6.91 -7.97 -6.24
CA ILE A 72 -5.76 -7.41 -5.52
C ILE A 72 -4.88 -6.68 -6.54
N MET A 73 -4.74 -5.38 -6.33
CA MET A 73 -4.05 -4.51 -7.28
C MET A 73 -2.76 -3.91 -6.75
N GLY A 74 -2.44 -4.16 -5.49
CA GLY A 74 -1.22 -3.65 -4.88
C GLY A 74 -1.16 -3.96 -3.41
N THR A 75 -0.16 -3.39 -2.76
CA THR A 75 0.07 -3.60 -1.32
C THR A 75 0.32 -2.28 -0.62
N ALA A 76 0.07 -2.27 0.68
CA ALA A 76 0.46 -1.15 1.55
C ALA A 76 1.25 -1.73 2.72
N HIS A 77 2.34 -1.06 3.09
CA HIS A 77 3.08 -1.47 4.29
C HIS A 77 3.63 -0.24 5.00
N SER A 78 4.00 -0.43 6.27
CA SER A 78 4.50 0.67 7.09
C SER A 78 6.01 0.63 7.25
N HIS A 79 6.59 1.82 7.42
CA HIS A 79 8.00 1.99 7.77
C HIS A 79 8.09 2.65 9.15
N PRO A 80 8.25 1.86 10.22
CA PRO A 80 8.35 2.42 11.57
C PRO A 80 9.51 3.39 11.76
N SER A 81 10.53 3.32 10.90
CA SER A 81 11.68 4.23 10.95
C SER A 81 11.32 5.66 10.54
N GLY A 82 10.17 5.86 9.89
CA GLY A 82 9.78 7.17 9.36
C GLY A 82 10.33 7.46 7.97
N PHE A 83 11.04 6.52 7.36
CA PHE A 83 11.62 6.71 6.03
C PHE A 83 10.58 6.41 4.95
N LEU A 84 10.19 7.44 4.19
CA LEU A 84 9.09 7.34 3.24
C LEU A 84 9.58 7.04 1.82
N ARG A 85 10.32 5.96 1.67
CA ARG A 85 10.80 5.48 0.36
C ARG A 85 10.91 3.96 0.36
N PRO A 86 10.72 3.32 -0.81
CA PRO A 86 10.93 1.88 -0.90
C PRO A 86 12.38 1.49 -0.69
N SER A 87 12.59 0.38 0.02
CA SER A 87 13.90 -0.25 0.08
C SER A 87 14.11 -1.14 -1.14
N VAL A 88 15.32 -1.63 -1.34
CA VAL A 88 15.59 -2.62 -2.41
C VAL A 88 14.74 -3.87 -2.19
N GLY A 89 14.62 -4.33 -0.94
CA GLY A 89 13.78 -5.48 -0.61
C GLY A 89 12.31 -5.24 -0.92
N ASP A 90 11.82 -4.02 -0.64
CA ASP A 90 10.44 -3.65 -0.98
C ASP A 90 10.19 -3.77 -2.48
N LEU A 91 11.11 -3.25 -3.29
CA LEU A 91 10.96 -3.28 -4.74
C LEU A 91 11.09 -4.70 -5.29
N ASN A 92 11.94 -5.53 -4.69
CA ASN A 92 12.06 -6.92 -5.08
C ASN A 92 10.79 -7.72 -4.77
N ASN A 93 9.98 -7.24 -3.82
CA ASN A 93 8.74 -7.91 -3.42
C ASN A 93 7.50 -7.13 -3.89
N TYR A 94 7.66 -6.33 -4.93
CA TYR A 94 6.57 -5.53 -5.48
C TYR A 94 5.50 -6.43 -6.10
N TYR A 95 4.24 -6.08 -5.85
CA TYR A 95 3.10 -6.82 -6.38
C TYR A 95 2.05 -5.85 -6.90
N GLY A 96 1.55 -6.12 -8.11
CA GLY A 96 0.43 -5.38 -8.68
C GLY A 96 0.83 -4.08 -9.33
N ARG A 97 -0.04 -3.08 -9.20
CA ARG A 97 0.06 -1.82 -9.93
C ARG A 97 0.69 -0.70 -9.14
N ILE A 98 0.50 -0.72 -7.82
CA ILE A 98 1.02 0.32 -6.95
C ILE A 98 1.47 -0.29 -5.62
N MET A 99 2.36 0.42 -4.95
CA MET A 99 2.80 0.10 -3.60
C MET A 99 2.62 1.36 -2.75
N ILE A 100 1.83 1.25 -1.69
CA ILE A 100 1.68 2.33 -0.71
C ILE A 100 2.62 2.09 0.45
N ILE A 101 3.34 3.12 0.85
CA ILE A 101 4.17 3.10 2.06
C ILE A 101 3.64 4.19 2.99
N VAL A 102 3.45 3.85 4.26
CA VAL A 102 3.14 4.84 5.28
C VAL A 102 4.22 4.80 6.34
N ALA A 103 4.65 5.98 6.77
CA ALA A 103 5.77 6.14 7.68
C ALA A 103 5.30 6.69 9.03
N TYR A 104 5.99 6.27 10.09
CA TYR A 104 5.75 6.84 11.42
C TYR A 104 5.82 8.37 11.35
N PRO A 105 4.89 9.12 11.94
CA PRO A 105 3.90 8.69 12.93
C PRO A 105 2.51 8.34 12.38
N TYR A 106 2.33 8.12 11.10
CA TYR A 106 1.08 7.68 10.47
C TYR A 106 -0.09 8.64 10.75
N SER A 107 0.13 9.93 10.65
CA SER A 107 -0.86 10.91 11.11
C SER A 107 -1.55 11.70 10.00
N SER A 108 -0.92 11.83 8.82
CA SER A 108 -1.48 12.65 7.76
C SER A 108 -0.96 12.17 6.40
N GLU A 109 -1.44 12.81 5.32
CA GLU A 109 -0.99 12.46 3.97
C GLU A 109 0.51 12.61 3.76
N ARG A 110 1.17 13.49 4.54
CA ARG A 110 2.62 13.63 4.41
C ARG A 110 3.36 12.37 4.85
N ASP A 111 2.69 11.48 5.58
CA ASP A 111 3.25 10.22 6.04
C ASP A 111 2.93 9.07 5.09
N MET A 112 2.34 9.36 3.93
CA MET A 112 1.98 8.34 2.95
C MET A 112 2.59 8.67 1.59
N GLY A 113 3.13 7.66 0.93
CA GLY A 113 3.60 7.76 -0.45
C GLY A 113 3.12 6.57 -1.25
N ILE A 114 2.96 6.78 -2.56
CA ILE A 114 2.58 5.73 -3.49
C ILE A 114 3.69 5.63 -4.53
N PHE A 115 4.09 4.40 -4.85
CA PHE A 115 5.27 4.15 -5.69
C PHE A 115 4.97 3.11 -6.75
N ASN A 116 5.64 3.23 -7.89
CA ASN A 116 5.60 2.21 -8.94
C ASN A 116 6.72 1.18 -8.72
N ASN A 117 6.83 0.21 -9.62
CA ASN A 117 7.81 -0.87 -9.48
C ASN A 117 9.28 -0.44 -9.68
N LYS A 118 9.50 0.80 -10.07
CA LYS A 118 10.84 1.38 -10.18
C LYS A 118 11.20 2.22 -8.95
N GLY A 119 10.24 2.37 -8.02
CA GLY A 119 10.43 3.21 -6.86
C GLY A 119 10.14 4.68 -7.09
N ASP A 120 9.55 5.03 -8.23
CA ASP A 120 9.17 6.41 -8.51
C ASP A 120 7.89 6.75 -7.76
N SER A 121 7.85 7.94 -7.19
CA SER A 121 6.68 8.45 -6.48
C SER A 121 5.56 8.78 -7.47
N LEU A 122 4.35 8.38 -7.14
CA LEU A 122 3.16 8.62 -7.96
C LEU A 122 2.22 9.57 -7.24
N ARG A 123 1.56 10.42 -8.01
CA ARG A 123 0.54 11.32 -7.47
C ARG A 123 -0.76 10.56 -7.27
N TYR A 124 -1.54 11.01 -6.30
CA TYR A 124 -2.85 10.44 -6.02
C TYR A 124 -3.78 11.51 -5.50
N THR A 125 -5.06 11.21 -5.49
CA THR A 125 -6.09 12.10 -4.94
C THR A 125 -6.94 11.31 -3.95
N LEU A 126 -7.15 11.89 -2.76
CA LEU A 126 -8.13 11.35 -1.84
C LEU A 126 -9.51 11.78 -2.28
N VAL A 127 -10.44 10.81 -2.35
CA VAL A 127 -11.82 11.09 -2.73
C VAL A 127 -12.75 10.72 -1.60
N GLU A 128 -13.83 11.49 -1.44
CA GLU A 128 -14.81 11.20 -0.40
C GLU A 128 -15.59 9.95 -0.76
N ASP A 129 -15.98 9.22 0.28
CA ASP A 129 -16.82 8.05 0.12
C ASP A 129 -18.26 8.48 -0.17
N ASP A 130 -18.97 7.70 -0.95
CA ASP A 130 -20.38 7.94 -1.25
C ASP A 130 -21.27 7.59 -0.07
#